data_22e2408ccbd2b993c9c512a34ee74717
#
_entry.id   22e2408ccbd2b993c9c512a34ee74717
#
_cell.length_a   1.000
_cell.length_b   1.000
_cell.length_c   1.000
_cell.angle_alpha   90.00
_cell.angle_beta   90.00
_cell.angle_gamma   90.00
#
_symmetry.space_group_name_H-M   'P 1'
#
loop_
_entity.id
_entity.type
_entity.pdbx_description
1 polymer ?
#
loop_
_entity_poly.entity_id
_entity_poly.type
_entity_poly.pdbx_seq_one_letter_code
_entity_poly.pdbx_strand_id
1 'polypeptide(L)'
;MAKGSKENIVRTFINRNVERHLVKEFLLHETQDAGFGGLTFKRTPEGEMIVLEAENVGRVIGTRGRIINELTRRLEEDFNLYQPKLEVGECETPALNAQIMASRLASSLERGWFFRRAGNSTAMNIMNAGARGCLIVLSGKVSGARNRTQKFQAGHIKFCGETALSTMDVGYAVAVKKLGTIGCTVAIMRPGTRLPNEIIIKSREEVGLEPLPHDYEITESRAGPSVSEDEDEAVPEMSEDEMVEASVQAIAEFEAEMTGGEEE
;
A
#
# COMPACT_ATOMS: atom_id res chain seq x y z
N MET A 1 -24.22 19.90 -47.01
CA MET A 1 -22.80 19.91 -46.57
C MET A 1 -22.74 20.41 -45.13
N ALA A 2 -22.69 19.48 -44.17
CA ALA A 2 -22.58 19.85 -42.76
C ALA A 2 -21.15 20.33 -42.50
N LYS A 3 -21.00 21.58 -42.09
CA LYS A 3 -19.73 22.09 -41.55
C LYS A 3 -19.39 21.27 -40.30
N GLY A 4 -18.46 20.34 -40.46
CA GLY A 4 -17.83 19.66 -39.33
C GLY A 4 -17.25 20.73 -38.41
N SER A 5 -17.89 20.97 -37.31
CA SER A 5 -17.30 21.76 -36.22
C SER A 5 -15.97 21.11 -35.90
N LYS A 6 -14.87 21.85 -36.07
CA LYS A 6 -13.55 21.41 -35.57
C LYS A 6 -13.71 21.19 -34.09
N GLU A 7 -13.98 19.94 -33.71
CA GLU A 7 -13.97 19.59 -32.29
C GLU A 7 -12.65 20.04 -31.69
N ASN A 8 -12.72 20.80 -30.62
CA ASN A 8 -11.55 21.29 -29.95
C ASN A 8 -10.77 20.06 -29.44
N ILE A 9 -9.52 19.89 -29.86
CA ILE A 9 -8.64 18.75 -29.51
C ILE A 9 -8.67 18.46 -28.01
N VAL A 10 -8.71 19.52 -27.20
CA VAL A 10 -8.79 19.40 -25.73
C VAL A 10 -10.09 18.69 -25.31
N ARG A 11 -11.22 19.06 -25.91
CA ARG A 11 -12.52 18.45 -25.58
C ARG A 11 -12.55 16.97 -25.98
N THR A 12 -12.02 16.64 -27.16
CA THR A 12 -11.91 15.25 -27.61
C THR A 12 -11.05 14.41 -26.65
N PHE A 13 -9.95 14.99 -26.17
CA PHE A 13 -9.08 14.30 -25.19
C PHE A 13 -9.76 14.07 -23.85
N ILE A 14 -10.48 15.06 -23.35
CA ILE A 14 -11.26 14.95 -22.12
C ILE A 14 -12.34 13.89 -22.26
N ASN A 15 -13.13 13.94 -23.36
CA ASN A 15 -14.21 12.98 -23.59
C ASN A 15 -13.70 11.54 -23.59
N ARG A 16 -12.59 11.27 -24.27
CA ARG A 16 -11.97 9.93 -24.28
C ARG A 16 -11.56 9.46 -22.87
N ASN A 17 -11.02 10.34 -22.06
CA ASN A 17 -10.65 9.96 -20.70
C ASN A 17 -11.87 9.71 -19.81
N VAL A 18 -12.94 10.47 -20.01
CA VAL A 18 -14.23 10.24 -19.34
C VAL A 18 -14.82 8.89 -19.75
N GLU A 19 -14.86 8.57 -21.05
CA GLU A 19 -15.32 7.27 -21.56
C GLU A 19 -14.54 6.11 -20.94
N ARG A 20 -13.21 6.20 -20.94
CA ARG A 20 -12.34 5.18 -20.30
C ARG A 20 -12.62 5.01 -18.82
N HIS A 21 -12.89 6.13 -18.13
CA HIS A 21 -13.19 6.08 -16.69
C HIS A 21 -14.54 5.43 -16.42
N LEU A 22 -15.55 5.75 -17.22
CA LEU A 22 -16.88 5.12 -17.13
C LEU A 22 -16.82 3.62 -17.42
N VAL A 23 -16.07 3.20 -18.43
CA VAL A 23 -15.84 1.77 -18.72
C VAL A 23 -15.13 1.06 -17.56
N LYS A 24 -14.12 1.73 -16.96
CA LYS A 24 -13.43 1.18 -15.78
C LYS A 24 -14.39 0.98 -14.61
N GLU A 25 -15.24 1.96 -14.33
CA GLU A 25 -16.22 1.91 -13.25
C GLU A 25 -17.25 0.80 -13.49
N PHE A 26 -17.77 0.69 -14.70
CA PHE A 26 -18.69 -0.36 -15.11
C PHE A 26 -18.07 -1.76 -14.91
N LEU A 27 -16.86 -1.99 -15.45
CA LEU A 27 -16.19 -3.29 -15.31
C LEU A 27 -15.83 -3.58 -13.85
N LEU A 28 -15.42 -2.59 -13.07
CA LEU A 28 -15.15 -2.76 -11.64
C LEU A 28 -16.40 -3.22 -10.89
N HIS A 29 -17.56 -2.68 -11.22
CA HIS A 29 -18.83 -3.07 -10.60
C HIS A 29 -19.25 -4.49 -10.99
N GLU A 30 -19.19 -4.82 -12.26
CA GLU A 30 -19.60 -6.15 -12.77
C GLU A 30 -18.63 -7.28 -12.38
N THR A 31 -17.34 -6.97 -12.19
CA THR A 31 -16.31 -7.97 -11.84
C THR A 31 -15.85 -7.92 -10.39
N GLN A 32 -16.62 -7.27 -9.51
CA GLN A 32 -16.30 -7.15 -8.08
C GLN A 32 -16.06 -8.51 -7.42
N ASP A 33 -16.89 -9.51 -7.71
CA ASP A 33 -16.78 -10.87 -7.16
C ASP A 33 -15.60 -11.67 -7.72
N ALA A 34 -15.09 -11.27 -8.88
CA ALA A 34 -13.94 -11.93 -9.53
C ALA A 34 -12.58 -11.37 -9.08
N GLY A 35 -12.57 -10.26 -8.33
CA GLY A 35 -11.37 -9.57 -7.89
C GLY A 35 -10.74 -8.75 -9.01
N PHE A 36 -11.30 -7.56 -9.26
CA PHE A 36 -10.79 -6.60 -10.25
C PHE A 36 -9.37 -6.12 -9.85
N GLY A 37 -8.38 -6.36 -10.72
CA GLY A 37 -7.00 -5.98 -10.49
C GLY A 37 -6.58 -4.70 -11.21
N GLY A 38 -7.01 -4.54 -12.45
CA GLY A 38 -6.63 -3.39 -13.28
C GLY A 38 -7.28 -3.44 -14.65
N LEU A 39 -7.19 -2.34 -15.37
CA LEU A 39 -7.70 -2.21 -16.72
C LEU A 39 -6.71 -1.44 -17.59
N THR A 40 -6.36 -2.03 -18.73
CA THR A 40 -5.48 -1.41 -19.72
C THR A 40 -6.19 -1.32 -21.05
N PHE A 41 -6.21 -0.12 -21.64
CA PHE A 41 -6.78 0.11 -22.97
C PHE A 41 -5.66 0.12 -24.00
N LYS A 42 -5.78 -0.75 -25.00
CA LYS A 42 -4.89 -0.79 -26.17
C LYS A 42 -5.70 -0.50 -27.42
N ARG A 43 -5.24 0.44 -28.22
CA ARG A 43 -5.88 0.76 -29.50
C ARG A 43 -5.24 -0.06 -30.61
N THR A 44 -6.04 -0.86 -31.28
CA THR A 44 -5.63 -1.67 -32.42
C THR A 44 -6.30 -1.16 -33.72
N PRO A 45 -5.76 -1.46 -34.89
CA PRO A 45 -6.41 -1.09 -36.13
C PRO A 45 -7.80 -1.71 -36.35
N GLU A 46 -8.04 -2.85 -35.68
CA GLU A 46 -9.31 -3.58 -35.74
C GLU A 46 -10.37 -3.06 -34.75
N GLY A 47 -9.96 -2.33 -33.73
CA GLY A 47 -10.88 -1.87 -32.68
C GLY A 47 -10.15 -1.52 -31.38
N GLU A 48 -10.90 -1.34 -30.33
CA GLU A 48 -10.35 -1.09 -28.98
C GLU A 48 -10.22 -2.40 -28.20
N MET A 49 -8.98 -2.77 -27.85
CA MET A 49 -8.68 -3.92 -27.01
C MET A 49 -8.63 -3.46 -25.56
N ILE A 50 -9.42 -4.13 -24.73
CA ILE A 50 -9.51 -3.87 -23.29
C ILE A 50 -8.94 -5.09 -22.56
N VAL A 51 -7.79 -4.91 -21.90
CA VAL A 51 -7.16 -5.96 -21.10
C VAL A 51 -7.57 -5.76 -19.65
N LEU A 52 -8.32 -6.71 -19.13
CA LEU A 52 -8.78 -6.76 -17.75
C LEU A 52 -7.90 -7.73 -16.96
N GLU A 53 -7.24 -7.24 -15.93
CA GLU A 53 -6.54 -8.09 -14.96
C GLU A 53 -7.48 -8.45 -13.83
N ALA A 54 -7.62 -9.76 -13.56
CA ALA A 54 -8.49 -10.26 -12.50
C ALA A 54 -7.77 -11.34 -11.68
N GLU A 55 -8.20 -11.51 -10.43
CA GLU A 55 -7.72 -12.59 -9.57
C GLU A 55 -8.24 -13.95 -10.06
N ASN A 56 -9.53 -14.01 -10.38
CA ASN A 56 -10.22 -15.23 -10.80
C ASN A 56 -10.75 -15.07 -12.23
N VAL A 57 -9.92 -15.36 -13.22
CA VAL A 57 -10.26 -15.28 -14.66
C VAL A 57 -11.50 -16.10 -14.99
N GLY A 58 -11.64 -17.28 -14.40
CA GLY A 58 -12.80 -18.16 -14.65
C GLY A 58 -14.15 -17.55 -14.27
N ARG A 59 -14.21 -16.67 -13.27
CA ARG A 59 -15.43 -15.94 -12.90
C ARG A 59 -15.79 -14.84 -13.89
N VAL A 60 -14.79 -14.18 -14.48
CA VAL A 60 -15.01 -13.15 -15.50
C VAL A 60 -15.47 -13.77 -16.82
N ILE A 61 -14.86 -14.88 -17.22
CA ILE A 61 -15.27 -15.59 -18.44
C ILE A 61 -16.67 -16.19 -18.27
N GLY A 62 -16.93 -16.77 -17.09
CA GLY A 62 -18.18 -17.42 -16.79
C GLY A 62 -18.36 -18.75 -17.52
N THR A 63 -19.54 -19.39 -17.30
CA THR A 63 -19.87 -20.68 -17.89
C THR A 63 -19.98 -20.56 -19.42
N ARG A 64 -19.11 -21.23 -20.16
CA ARG A 64 -19.07 -21.21 -21.65
C ARG A 64 -18.91 -19.80 -22.25
N GLY A 65 -18.24 -18.88 -21.55
CA GLY A 65 -18.02 -17.53 -22.06
C GLY A 65 -19.23 -16.60 -22.03
N ARG A 66 -20.29 -16.92 -21.28
CA ARG A 66 -21.53 -16.12 -21.26
C ARG A 66 -21.31 -14.73 -20.70
N ILE A 67 -20.54 -14.62 -19.61
CA ILE A 67 -20.33 -13.33 -18.93
C ILE A 67 -19.47 -12.41 -19.79
N ILE A 68 -18.36 -12.91 -20.35
CA ILE A 68 -17.48 -12.09 -21.20
C ILE A 68 -18.19 -11.61 -22.45
N ASN A 69 -19.03 -12.46 -23.08
CA ASN A 69 -19.81 -12.07 -24.25
C ASN A 69 -20.87 -11.02 -23.92
N GLU A 70 -21.51 -11.14 -22.74
CA GLU A 70 -22.48 -10.15 -22.27
C GLU A 70 -21.81 -8.81 -21.94
N LEU A 71 -20.64 -8.84 -21.28
CA LEU A 71 -19.85 -7.63 -21.01
C LEU A 71 -19.42 -6.94 -22.32
N THR A 72 -18.94 -7.71 -23.30
CA THR A 72 -18.55 -7.16 -24.60
C THR A 72 -19.74 -6.51 -25.30
N ARG A 73 -20.91 -7.14 -25.31
CA ARG A 73 -22.14 -6.60 -25.90
C ARG A 73 -22.54 -5.29 -25.21
N ARG A 74 -22.53 -5.23 -23.88
CA ARG A 74 -22.85 -3.99 -23.14
C ARG A 74 -21.84 -2.88 -23.41
N LEU A 75 -20.55 -3.21 -23.60
CA LEU A 75 -19.53 -2.23 -23.98
C LEU A 75 -19.77 -1.63 -25.35
N GLU A 76 -20.33 -2.40 -26.29
CA GLU A 76 -20.75 -1.90 -27.61
C GLU A 76 -22.00 -1.03 -27.53
N GLU A 77 -23.04 -1.51 -26.82
CA GLU A 77 -24.36 -0.87 -26.74
C GLU A 77 -24.37 0.41 -25.88
N ASP A 78 -23.77 0.36 -24.68
CA ASP A 78 -23.85 1.45 -23.69
C ASP A 78 -22.74 2.51 -23.87
N PHE A 79 -21.54 2.09 -24.27
CA PHE A 79 -20.38 2.98 -24.38
C PHE A 79 -19.99 3.33 -25.81
N ASN A 80 -20.71 2.83 -26.80
CA ASN A 80 -20.47 3.08 -28.23
C ASN A 80 -19.01 2.82 -28.69
N LEU A 81 -18.35 1.86 -28.06
CA LEU A 81 -16.98 1.50 -28.43
C LEU A 81 -16.98 0.77 -29.77
N TYR A 82 -15.99 1.10 -30.61
CA TYR A 82 -15.85 0.47 -31.90
C TYR A 82 -15.18 -0.90 -31.74
N GLN A 83 -15.95 -1.98 -31.97
CA GLN A 83 -15.50 -3.38 -31.91
C GLN A 83 -14.61 -3.68 -30.68
N PRO A 84 -15.12 -3.51 -29.46
CA PRO A 84 -14.33 -3.75 -28.25
C PRO A 84 -14.01 -5.25 -28.13
N LYS A 85 -12.73 -5.57 -27.95
CA LYS A 85 -12.27 -6.93 -27.62
C LYS A 85 -11.86 -6.95 -26.17
N LEU A 86 -12.54 -7.75 -25.35
CA LEU A 86 -12.20 -7.91 -23.94
C LEU A 86 -11.28 -9.13 -23.78
N GLU A 87 -10.05 -8.88 -23.36
CA GLU A 87 -9.09 -9.90 -22.94
C GLU A 87 -9.00 -9.93 -21.43
N VAL A 88 -8.97 -11.13 -20.86
CA VAL A 88 -8.85 -11.31 -19.39
C VAL A 88 -7.51 -11.95 -19.09
N GLY A 89 -6.68 -11.25 -18.36
CA GLY A 89 -5.41 -11.72 -17.83
C GLY A 89 -5.49 -12.08 -16.36
N GLU A 90 -4.71 -13.06 -15.94
CA GLU A 90 -4.53 -13.40 -14.53
C GLU A 90 -3.52 -12.47 -13.88
N CYS A 91 -3.83 -12.01 -12.67
CA CYS A 91 -2.89 -11.21 -11.88
C CYS A 91 -1.85 -12.15 -11.24
N GLU A 92 -0.57 -12.01 -11.57
CA GLU A 92 0.53 -12.86 -11.07
C GLU A 92 0.60 -12.88 -9.53
N THR A 93 0.48 -11.72 -8.91
CA THR A 93 0.56 -11.58 -7.45
C THR A 93 -0.63 -10.78 -6.90
N PRO A 94 -1.79 -11.43 -6.70
CA PRO A 94 -3.00 -10.74 -6.24
C PRO A 94 -2.83 -10.02 -4.90
N ALA A 95 -1.96 -10.54 -4.04
CA ALA A 95 -1.67 -9.94 -2.73
C ALA A 95 -0.91 -8.61 -2.80
N LEU A 96 -0.22 -8.32 -3.91
CA LEU A 96 0.47 -7.05 -4.14
C LEU A 96 -0.41 -6.02 -4.88
N ASN A 97 -1.60 -6.42 -5.32
CA ASN A 97 -2.56 -5.51 -5.96
C ASN A 97 -3.48 -4.89 -4.91
N ALA A 98 -3.41 -3.57 -4.77
CA ALA A 98 -4.14 -2.84 -3.73
C ALA A 98 -5.67 -2.94 -3.91
N GLN A 99 -6.17 -2.93 -5.16
CA GLN A 99 -7.60 -2.99 -5.43
C GLN A 99 -8.19 -4.37 -5.10
N ILE A 100 -7.50 -5.45 -5.46
CA ILE A 100 -7.90 -6.83 -5.11
C ILE A 100 -7.94 -7.00 -3.59
N MET A 101 -6.90 -6.53 -2.89
CA MET A 101 -6.84 -6.64 -1.45
C MET A 101 -7.90 -5.79 -0.74
N ALA A 102 -8.25 -4.63 -1.28
CA ALA A 102 -9.35 -3.82 -0.77
C ALA A 102 -10.71 -4.53 -0.91
N SER A 103 -10.97 -5.14 -2.06
CA SER A 103 -12.20 -5.92 -2.33
C SER A 103 -12.28 -7.16 -1.44
N ARG A 104 -11.19 -7.90 -1.26
CA ARG A 104 -11.11 -9.05 -0.32
C ARG A 104 -11.38 -8.63 1.13
N LEU A 105 -10.81 -7.50 1.55
CA LEU A 105 -11.03 -6.95 2.88
C LEU A 105 -12.49 -6.56 3.09
N ALA A 106 -13.10 -5.88 2.12
CA ALA A 106 -14.51 -5.51 2.14
C ALA A 106 -15.42 -6.76 2.26
N SER A 107 -15.21 -7.76 1.42
CA SER A 107 -15.95 -9.04 1.47
C SER A 107 -15.79 -9.77 2.82
N SER A 108 -14.59 -9.74 3.41
CA SER A 108 -14.35 -10.32 4.73
C SER A 108 -15.13 -9.60 5.83
N LEU A 109 -15.21 -8.28 5.76
CA LEU A 109 -16.01 -7.48 6.69
C LEU A 109 -17.52 -7.72 6.52
N GLU A 110 -18.01 -7.89 5.30
CA GLU A 110 -19.40 -8.22 4.99
C GLU A 110 -19.81 -9.59 5.53
N ARG A 111 -18.92 -10.58 5.45
CA ARG A 111 -19.09 -11.91 6.05
C ARG A 111 -19.11 -11.90 7.58
N GLY A 112 -18.90 -10.74 8.22
CA GLY A 112 -18.98 -10.59 9.66
C GLY A 112 -17.64 -10.71 10.41
N TRP A 113 -16.51 -10.73 9.72
CA TRP A 113 -15.22 -10.73 10.40
C TRP A 113 -15.04 -9.49 11.26
N PHE A 114 -14.39 -9.67 12.41
CA PHE A 114 -14.05 -8.57 13.29
C PHE A 114 -12.96 -7.70 12.66
N PHE A 115 -13.19 -6.39 12.61
CA PHE A 115 -12.36 -5.46 11.84
C PHE A 115 -10.86 -5.50 12.17
N ARG A 116 -10.48 -5.71 13.46
CA ARG A 116 -9.07 -5.82 13.85
C ARG A 116 -8.42 -7.06 13.27
N ARG A 117 -9.13 -8.20 13.33
CA ARG A 117 -8.65 -9.46 12.77
C ARG A 117 -8.53 -9.36 11.24
N ALA A 118 -9.55 -8.82 10.58
CA ALA A 118 -9.54 -8.63 9.14
C ALA A 118 -8.38 -7.72 8.69
N GLY A 119 -8.21 -6.55 9.34
CA GLY A 119 -7.15 -5.61 9.02
C GLY A 119 -5.74 -6.18 9.23
N ASN A 120 -5.49 -6.80 10.38
CA ASN A 120 -4.17 -7.40 10.66
C ASN A 120 -3.87 -8.59 9.73
N SER A 121 -4.85 -9.47 9.48
CA SER A 121 -4.68 -10.61 8.57
C SER A 121 -4.36 -10.15 7.15
N THR A 122 -5.07 -9.11 6.66
CA THR A 122 -4.79 -8.54 5.34
C THR A 122 -3.41 -7.90 5.29
N ALA A 123 -2.99 -7.16 6.33
CA ALA A 123 -1.66 -6.57 6.41
C ALA A 123 -0.57 -7.65 6.39
N MET A 124 -0.73 -8.73 7.16
CA MET A 124 0.21 -9.85 7.15
C MET A 124 0.29 -10.54 5.79
N ASN A 125 -0.85 -10.76 5.12
CA ASN A 125 -0.86 -11.37 3.79
C ASN A 125 -0.10 -10.53 2.76
N ILE A 126 -0.26 -9.20 2.80
CA ILE A 126 0.46 -8.27 1.93
C ILE A 126 1.97 -8.31 2.22
N MET A 127 2.36 -8.30 3.50
CA MET A 127 3.77 -8.35 3.89
C MET A 127 4.43 -9.70 3.55
N ASN A 128 3.69 -10.81 3.72
CA ASN A 128 4.18 -12.15 3.36
C ASN A 128 4.36 -12.31 1.84
N ALA A 129 3.62 -11.57 1.03
CA ALA A 129 3.81 -11.51 -0.42
C ALA A 129 5.06 -10.68 -0.84
N GLY A 130 5.81 -10.15 0.13
CA GLY A 130 7.03 -9.41 -0.11
C GLY A 130 6.85 -7.91 -0.33
N ALA A 131 5.70 -7.34 0.01
CA ALA A 131 5.49 -5.89 -0.03
C ALA A 131 6.51 -5.17 0.88
N ARG A 132 6.99 -4.02 0.46
CA ARG A 132 7.88 -3.19 1.28
C ARG A 132 7.13 -2.53 2.45
N GLY A 133 5.87 -2.26 2.28
CA GLY A 133 4.98 -1.76 3.31
C GLY A 133 3.54 -1.67 2.86
N CYS A 134 2.64 -1.63 3.82
CA CYS A 134 1.21 -1.49 3.56
C CYS A 134 0.54 -0.62 4.62
N LEU A 135 -0.47 0.12 4.19
CA LEU A 135 -1.37 0.92 5.02
C LEU A 135 -2.81 0.54 4.70
N ILE A 136 -3.54 0.12 5.71
CA ILE A 136 -4.95 -0.19 5.61
C ILE A 136 -5.73 0.79 6.48
N VAL A 137 -6.70 1.46 5.88
CA VAL A 137 -7.57 2.43 6.58
C VAL A 137 -9.00 1.97 6.48
N LEU A 138 -9.62 1.69 7.62
CA LEU A 138 -11.04 1.38 7.74
C LEU A 138 -11.76 2.58 8.34
N SER A 139 -12.73 3.12 7.63
CA SER A 139 -13.49 4.30 8.05
C SER A 139 -14.99 4.06 8.02
N GLY A 140 -15.67 4.38 9.10
CA GLY A 140 -17.12 4.21 9.22
C GLY A 140 -17.57 3.72 10.59
N LYS A 141 -18.75 3.11 10.66
CA LYS A 141 -19.31 2.51 11.88
C LYS A 141 -18.71 1.13 12.11
N VAL A 142 -17.53 1.07 12.73
CA VAL A 142 -16.76 -0.18 12.86
C VAL A 142 -17.23 -1.01 14.06
N SER A 143 -17.48 -0.40 15.21
CA SER A 143 -17.83 -1.10 16.46
C SER A 143 -19.11 -0.61 17.15
N GLY A 144 -19.73 0.46 16.68
CA GLY A 144 -20.91 1.06 17.29
C GLY A 144 -21.53 2.12 16.41
N ALA A 145 -22.45 2.93 16.96
CA ALA A 145 -23.14 3.98 16.21
C ALA A 145 -22.24 5.14 15.79
N ARG A 146 -21.16 5.41 16.53
CA ARG A 146 -20.24 6.50 16.23
C ARG A 146 -19.22 6.09 15.15
N ASN A 147 -18.97 6.96 14.19
CA ASN A 147 -17.95 6.76 13.17
C ASN A 147 -16.55 6.75 13.80
N ARG A 148 -15.72 5.84 13.31
CA ARG A 148 -14.33 5.69 13.74
C ARG A 148 -13.46 5.37 12.52
N THR A 149 -12.26 5.92 12.51
CA THR A 149 -11.23 5.52 11.55
C THR A 149 -10.18 4.67 12.28
N GLN A 150 -9.90 3.49 11.75
CA GLN A 150 -8.87 2.60 12.25
C GLN A 150 -7.82 2.40 11.17
N LYS A 151 -6.56 2.62 11.53
CA LYS A 151 -5.41 2.42 10.66
C LYS A 151 -4.62 1.20 11.10
N PHE A 152 -4.19 0.39 10.13
CA PHE A 152 -3.25 -0.71 10.30
C PHE A 152 -2.08 -0.45 9.36
N GLN A 153 -0.90 -0.42 9.92
CA GLN A 153 0.32 -0.09 9.19
C GLN A 153 1.37 -1.16 9.46
N ALA A 154 2.04 -1.59 8.39
CA ALA A 154 3.18 -2.48 8.47
C ALA A 154 4.24 -2.07 7.43
N GLY A 155 5.52 -2.16 7.80
CA GLY A 155 6.63 -1.83 6.91
C GLY A 155 6.77 -0.33 6.63
N HIS A 156 7.37 -0.03 5.48
CA HIS A 156 7.71 1.33 5.06
C HIS A 156 6.63 1.94 4.16
N ILE A 157 6.19 3.16 4.47
CA ILE A 157 5.09 3.84 3.78
C ILE A 157 5.47 5.29 3.50
N LYS A 158 5.03 5.81 2.35
CA LYS A 158 5.10 7.23 1.99
C LYS A 158 3.70 7.83 1.97
N PHE A 159 3.55 9.01 2.57
CA PHE A 159 2.25 9.66 2.72
C PHE A 159 2.06 10.84 1.76
N CYS A 160 3.14 11.46 1.29
CA CYS A 160 3.07 12.68 0.50
C CYS A 160 4.17 12.77 -0.55
N GLY A 161 3.99 13.72 -1.46
CA GLY A 161 4.93 14.04 -2.53
C GLY A 161 4.82 13.11 -3.73
N GLU A 162 5.61 13.38 -4.75
CA GLU A 162 5.68 12.58 -5.98
C GLU A 162 6.05 11.13 -5.69
N THR A 163 6.88 10.90 -4.69
CA THR A 163 7.25 9.55 -4.25
C THR A 163 6.05 8.73 -3.79
N ALA A 164 5.07 9.33 -3.11
CA ALA A 164 3.86 8.62 -2.72
C ALA A 164 2.98 8.31 -3.94
N LEU A 165 2.82 9.25 -4.88
CA LEU A 165 2.00 9.08 -6.08
C LEU A 165 2.55 8.01 -7.02
N SER A 166 3.87 7.94 -7.16
CA SER A 166 4.53 7.01 -8.09
C SER A 166 4.76 5.62 -7.51
N THR A 167 4.96 5.49 -6.18
CA THR A 167 5.39 4.23 -5.56
C THR A 167 4.30 3.50 -4.79
N MET A 168 3.24 4.21 -4.38
CA MET A 168 2.13 3.62 -3.63
C MET A 168 0.97 3.27 -4.57
N ASP A 169 0.61 1.99 -4.57
CA ASP A 169 -0.61 1.52 -5.23
C ASP A 169 -1.78 1.60 -4.25
N VAL A 170 -2.86 2.29 -4.63
CA VAL A 170 -4.00 2.57 -3.75
C VAL A 170 -5.26 1.94 -4.31
N GLY A 171 -5.86 1.04 -3.52
CA GLY A 171 -7.16 0.43 -3.79
C GLY A 171 -8.22 0.89 -2.81
N TYR A 172 -9.44 1.01 -3.29
CA TYR A 172 -10.60 1.40 -2.50
C TYR A 172 -11.77 0.45 -2.72
N ALA A 173 -12.41 0.04 -1.63
CA ALA A 173 -13.64 -0.74 -1.67
C ALA A 173 -14.59 -0.33 -0.54
N VAL A 174 -15.85 -0.59 -0.71
CA VAL A 174 -16.89 -0.30 0.27
C VAL A 174 -17.49 -1.62 0.76
N ALA A 175 -17.50 -1.84 2.07
CA ALA A 175 -18.17 -2.96 2.71
C ALA A 175 -19.54 -2.52 3.24
N VAL A 176 -20.60 -3.22 2.83
CA VAL A 176 -21.97 -2.93 3.24
C VAL A 176 -22.35 -3.81 4.42
N LYS A 177 -22.67 -3.21 5.56
CA LYS A 177 -23.12 -3.92 6.78
C LYS A 177 -24.52 -3.48 7.20
N LYS A 178 -25.15 -4.24 8.11
CA LYS A 178 -26.48 -3.89 8.67
C LYS A 178 -26.51 -2.48 9.29
N LEU A 179 -25.42 -2.01 9.88
CA LEU A 179 -25.32 -0.69 10.52
C LEU A 179 -24.94 0.45 9.56
N GLY A 180 -24.66 0.16 8.31
CA GLY A 180 -24.21 1.10 7.30
C GLY A 180 -22.98 0.63 6.54
N THR A 181 -22.35 1.54 5.83
CA THR A 181 -21.17 1.26 4.99
C THR A 181 -19.87 1.54 5.73
N ILE A 182 -18.84 0.77 5.40
CA ILE A 182 -17.46 0.96 5.88
C ILE A 182 -16.58 1.12 4.65
N GLY A 183 -15.87 2.25 4.56
CA GLY A 183 -14.85 2.46 3.53
C GLY A 183 -13.55 1.72 3.90
N CYS A 184 -13.04 0.94 2.95
CA CYS A 184 -11.79 0.20 3.05
C CYS A 184 -10.80 0.79 2.05
N THR A 185 -9.74 1.42 2.52
CA THR A 185 -8.64 1.89 1.67
C THR A 185 -7.41 1.05 1.98
N VAL A 186 -6.79 0.50 0.95
CA VAL A 186 -5.55 -0.26 1.06
C VAL A 186 -4.51 0.41 0.18
N ALA A 187 -3.40 0.80 0.77
CA ALA A 187 -2.25 1.34 0.06
C ALA A 187 -1.06 0.40 0.25
N ILE A 188 -0.45 -0.02 -0.85
CA ILE A 188 0.63 -0.99 -0.87
C ILE A 188 1.86 -0.37 -1.54
N MET A 189 3.01 -0.52 -0.92
CA MET A 189 4.30 -0.20 -1.52
C MET A 189 4.91 -1.46 -2.11
N ARG A 190 5.07 -1.48 -3.43
CA ARG A 190 5.57 -2.65 -4.15
C ARG A 190 7.01 -2.99 -3.75
N PRO A 191 7.41 -4.27 -3.83
CA PRO A 191 8.80 -4.68 -3.63
C PRO A 191 9.71 -4.05 -4.69
N GLY A 192 10.99 -3.87 -4.36
CA GLY A 192 11.97 -3.32 -5.31
C GLY A 192 11.83 -1.82 -5.61
N THR A 193 10.89 -1.13 -5.02
CA THR A 193 10.71 0.31 -5.24
C THR A 193 11.88 1.10 -4.65
N ARG A 194 12.59 1.86 -5.50
CA ARG A 194 13.70 2.71 -5.08
C ARG A 194 13.19 4.08 -4.65
N LEU A 195 13.59 4.51 -3.47
CA LEU A 195 13.26 5.84 -2.95
C LEU A 195 14.39 6.84 -3.26
N PRO A 196 14.07 8.14 -3.42
CA PRO A 196 15.07 9.17 -3.72
C PRO A 196 16.17 9.31 -2.66
N ASN A 197 15.85 8.97 -1.41
CA ASN A 197 16.80 9.00 -0.29
C ASN A 197 17.63 7.72 -0.14
N GLU A 198 17.42 6.71 -0.97
CA GLU A 198 18.21 5.49 -0.98
C GLU A 198 19.37 5.62 -1.96
N ILE A 199 20.55 5.79 -1.41
CA ILE A 199 21.80 5.85 -2.17
C ILE A 199 22.40 4.45 -2.17
N ILE A 200 22.61 3.90 -3.36
CA ILE A 200 23.35 2.64 -3.55
C ILE A 200 24.77 3.05 -3.92
N ILE A 201 25.70 2.78 -3.02
CA ILE A 201 27.12 2.98 -3.29
C ILE A 201 27.61 1.76 -4.05
N LYS A 202 27.94 1.98 -5.33
CA LYS A 202 28.55 0.92 -6.14
C LYS A 202 30.06 0.87 -5.84
N SER A 203 30.61 -0.32 -5.75
CA SER A 203 32.05 -0.48 -5.65
C SER A 203 32.73 0.02 -6.93
N ARG A 204 33.99 0.45 -6.83
CA ARG A 204 34.75 0.95 -8.01
C ARG A 204 34.90 -0.14 -9.06
N GLU A 205 35.02 -1.38 -8.65
CA GLU A 205 35.10 -2.56 -9.53
C GLU A 205 33.82 -2.74 -10.38
N GLU A 206 32.64 -2.54 -9.77
CA GLU A 206 31.36 -2.63 -10.48
C GLU A 206 31.16 -1.50 -11.51
N VAL A 207 31.82 -0.36 -11.31
CA VAL A 207 31.75 0.79 -12.23
C VAL A 207 32.84 0.70 -13.30
N GLY A 208 33.77 -0.29 -13.21
CA GLY A 208 34.89 -0.46 -14.12
C GLY A 208 36.00 0.58 -13.94
N LEU A 209 36.08 1.22 -12.76
CA LEU A 209 37.16 2.12 -12.39
C LEU A 209 38.25 1.31 -11.73
N GLU A 210 39.53 1.63 -12.08
CA GLU A 210 40.68 1.00 -11.46
C GLU A 210 40.64 1.09 -9.92
N PRO A 211 41.03 0.02 -9.18
CA PRO A 211 41.11 0.09 -7.73
C PRO A 211 42.03 1.23 -7.31
N LEU A 212 41.70 1.87 -6.18
CA LEU A 212 42.57 2.91 -5.63
C LEU A 212 43.94 2.30 -5.33
N PRO A 213 45.07 2.98 -5.65
CA PRO A 213 46.36 2.52 -5.24
C PRO A 213 46.37 2.32 -3.71
N HIS A 214 47.06 1.27 -3.26
CA HIS A 214 47.03 0.78 -1.88
C HIS A 214 47.57 1.77 -0.83
N ASP A 215 48.09 2.95 -1.29
CA ASP A 215 48.76 3.95 -0.47
C ASP A 215 47.88 5.13 -0.08
N TYR A 216 46.51 4.95 -0.11
CA TYR A 216 45.68 5.93 0.55
C TYR A 216 45.68 5.65 2.05
N GLU A 217 46.73 6.19 2.73
CA GLU A 217 46.61 6.41 4.17
C GLU A 217 45.43 7.33 4.40
N ILE A 218 44.37 6.79 4.99
CA ILE A 218 43.28 7.61 5.53
C ILE A 218 43.94 8.45 6.62
N THR A 219 44.32 9.68 6.28
CA THR A 219 44.72 10.65 7.29
C THR A 219 43.53 10.80 8.22
N GLU A 220 43.66 10.34 9.45
CA GLU A 220 42.68 10.36 10.53
C GLU A 220 42.15 11.75 10.93
N SER A 221 42.47 12.77 10.14
CA SER A 221 42.13 14.18 10.41
C SER A 221 40.65 14.55 10.14
N ARG A 222 39.78 13.57 9.83
CA ARG A 222 38.32 13.75 9.70
C ARG A 222 37.46 12.79 10.52
N ALA A 223 38.05 11.96 11.33
CA ALA A 223 37.36 11.31 12.41
C ALA A 223 37.01 12.38 13.45
N GLY A 224 35.72 12.69 13.63
CA GLY A 224 35.29 13.39 14.84
C GLY A 224 35.84 12.65 16.07
N PRO A 225 35.88 13.28 17.24
CA PRO A 225 36.53 12.71 18.41
C PRO A 225 36.05 11.26 18.56
N SER A 226 37.00 10.32 18.41
CA SER A 226 36.78 8.94 18.72
C SER A 226 36.35 8.88 20.18
N VAL A 227 35.14 8.45 20.43
CA VAL A 227 34.74 7.97 21.75
C VAL A 227 35.73 6.85 22.04
N SER A 228 36.66 7.10 22.95
CA SER A 228 37.63 6.11 23.41
C SER A 228 36.81 4.95 24.00
N GLU A 229 36.96 3.77 23.40
CA GLU A 229 36.47 2.48 23.91
C GLU A 229 37.32 1.99 25.12
N ASP A 230 37.78 2.87 25.95
CA ASP A 230 38.53 2.54 27.14
C ASP A 230 37.84 3.10 28.37
N GLU A 231 36.72 2.53 28.71
CA GLU A 231 36.18 2.47 30.07
C GLU A 231 35.07 1.42 30.08
N ASP A 232 35.43 0.15 29.88
CA ASP A 232 34.74 -0.96 30.49
C ASP A 232 35.01 -0.87 32.01
N GLU A 233 34.40 0.11 32.69
CA GLU A 233 34.19 -0.03 34.12
C GLU A 233 33.22 -1.19 34.33
N ALA A 234 33.82 -2.29 34.76
CA ALA A 234 33.10 -3.46 35.19
C ALA A 234 31.99 -3.01 36.16
N VAL A 235 30.76 -3.07 35.72
CA VAL A 235 29.58 -2.96 36.55
C VAL A 235 29.70 -4.10 37.57
N PRO A 236 29.89 -3.83 38.87
CA PRO A 236 29.98 -4.90 39.85
C PRO A 236 28.68 -5.70 39.79
N GLU A 237 28.79 -7.03 39.65
CA GLU A 237 27.64 -7.93 39.74
C GLU A 237 27.12 -7.86 41.17
N MET A 238 26.21 -6.94 41.41
CA MET A 238 25.47 -6.84 42.67
C MET A 238 24.47 -7.98 42.70
N SER A 239 24.41 -8.69 43.85
CA SER A 239 23.43 -9.73 44.10
C SER A 239 22.01 -9.14 44.05
N GLU A 240 20.99 -9.95 43.69
CA GLU A 240 19.59 -9.49 43.65
C GLU A 240 19.14 -8.88 44.96
N ASP A 241 19.66 -9.33 46.08
CA ASP A 241 19.35 -8.82 47.42
C ASP A 241 19.94 -7.42 47.68
N GLU A 242 21.13 -7.09 47.17
CA GLU A 242 21.75 -5.76 47.25
C GLU A 242 21.04 -4.74 46.34
N MET A 243 20.49 -5.16 45.18
CA MET A 243 19.67 -4.29 44.33
C MET A 243 18.34 -3.94 44.99
N VAL A 244 17.75 -4.86 45.71
CA VAL A 244 16.50 -4.60 46.45
C VAL A 244 16.75 -3.62 47.61
N GLU A 245 17.84 -3.79 48.37
CA GLU A 245 18.20 -2.87 49.48
C GLU A 245 18.54 -1.47 48.97
N ALA A 246 19.27 -1.34 47.87
CA ALA A 246 19.57 -0.04 47.24
C ALA A 246 18.29 0.66 46.72
N SER A 247 17.34 -0.10 46.16
CA SER A 247 16.07 0.47 45.72
C SER A 247 15.18 0.95 46.86
N VAL A 248 15.18 0.25 48.00
CA VAL A 248 14.44 0.65 49.21
C VAL A 248 15.06 1.90 49.87
N GLN A 249 16.39 2.00 49.87
CA GLN A 249 17.08 3.20 50.38
C GLN A 249 16.81 4.43 49.50
N ALA A 250 16.83 4.29 48.19
CA ALA A 250 16.51 5.38 47.26
C ALA A 250 15.07 5.88 47.39
N ILE A 251 14.12 4.97 47.65
CA ILE A 251 12.72 5.35 47.90
C ILE A 251 12.58 6.10 49.24
N ALA A 252 13.27 5.66 50.31
CA ALA A 252 13.25 6.31 51.59
C ALA A 252 13.89 7.71 51.57
N GLU A 253 14.96 7.90 50.82
CA GLU A 253 15.57 9.22 50.59
C GLU A 253 14.63 10.16 49.84
N PHE A 254 13.96 9.65 48.79
CA PHE A 254 12.99 10.43 48.01
C PHE A 254 11.75 10.85 48.85
N GLU A 255 11.26 9.97 49.72
CA GLU A 255 10.19 10.30 50.68
C GLU A 255 10.63 11.33 51.72
N ALA A 256 11.89 11.27 52.18
CA ALA A 256 12.44 12.26 53.13
C ALA A 256 12.63 13.65 52.49
N GLU A 257 13.03 13.72 51.23
CA GLU A 257 13.10 15.00 50.50
C GLU A 257 11.71 15.62 50.23
N MET A 258 10.70 14.79 50.01
CA MET A 258 9.33 15.30 49.80
C MET A 258 8.64 15.78 51.06
N THR A 259 9.03 15.29 52.24
CA THR A 259 8.46 15.70 53.53
C THR A 259 9.20 16.86 54.20
N GLY A 260 10.43 17.19 53.72
CA GLY A 260 11.23 18.30 54.25
C GLY A 260 10.93 19.68 53.65
N GLY A 261 9.96 19.81 52.72
CA GLY A 261 9.63 21.05 52.02
C GLY A 261 8.42 21.85 52.53
N GLU A 262 7.84 21.51 53.70
CA GLU A 262 6.66 22.22 54.25
C GLU A 262 6.92 22.97 55.56
N GLU A 263 8.14 23.31 55.88
CA GLU A 263 8.44 24.26 57.01
C GLU A 263 9.46 25.29 56.54
N GLU A 264 9.02 26.33 55.78
CA GLU A 264 9.52 27.71 55.85
C GLU A 264 8.50 28.67 55.25
#